data_25cd339ee3c17a0d515ea1655fc6ce3c
#
_entry.id   25cd339ee3c17a0d515ea1655fc6ce3c
#
_cell.length_a   1.000
_cell.length_b   1.000
_cell.length_c   1.000
_cell.angle_alpha   90.00
_cell.angle_beta   90.00
_cell.angle_gamma   90.00
#
_symmetry.space_group_name_H-M   'P 1'
#
loop_
_entity.id
_entity.type
_entity.pdbx_description
1 polymer ?
#
loop_
_entity_poly.entity_id
_entity_poly.type
_entity_poly.pdbx_seq_one_letter_code
_entity_poly.pdbx_strand_id
1 'polypeptide(L)'
;MTPTQIAADLCHLANLPTEATLHVEGTEPALPSSFRVDAAAAATIGAVGLAAAAAWHARTGRQQQVGISIPHAAAEFRSERWLRLADQPPKDPWDPIAGAYPTRDGWVRLHTNFPHHRDGILALLKCGNTKEDVAAALRAWKAVDFETAAFKAGMCVSALRSFAEWDAHPHGQWLAGLPALRIERIGNAPPRPLPDGDRPLSNWRVLDLTRVIAGPVAGRTLAAHGADVLYVASPTVPNLPALIADTGRGKRATAIDLETEAGRADLTTLTEGADIFLQSYRPGALARHGFGPSQVARLRPGIIVATLSAYGETGPHDPLSWAGKRGFDSLVQTATGFNHAEAGAAGTTGPKVLPCQALDHASGYLLALGAIAARLRQAREGGSWKVSVALATTGHWLRSLGRIDGLATPDPGFPDIEHLLEPSTFGPTPSRALRHSAHLSETPATWSRGASTLGQDPAAW
;
A
#
# COMPACT_ATOMS: atom_id res chain seq x y z
N MET A 1 -21.08 11.67 0.69
CA MET A 1 -19.87 12.51 0.80
C MET A 1 -19.21 12.64 -0.55
N THR A 2 -18.70 13.82 -0.93
CA THR A 2 -17.88 14.02 -2.13
C THR A 2 -16.43 13.60 -1.88
N PRO A 3 -15.62 13.32 -2.93
CA PRO A 3 -14.19 13.06 -2.74
C PRO A 3 -13.45 14.17 -1.99
N THR A 4 -13.84 15.46 -2.18
CA THR A 4 -13.31 16.60 -1.42
C THR A 4 -13.59 16.49 0.08
N GLN A 5 -14.83 16.13 0.46
CA GLN A 5 -15.19 15.92 1.87
C GLN A 5 -14.43 14.74 2.48
N ILE A 6 -14.32 13.63 1.73
CA ILE A 6 -13.57 12.45 2.17
C ILE A 6 -12.08 12.80 2.38
N ALA A 7 -11.48 13.56 1.48
CA ALA A 7 -10.08 14.02 1.62
C ALA A 7 -9.90 14.93 2.84
N ALA A 8 -10.84 15.82 3.10
CA ALA A 8 -10.82 16.68 4.29
C ALA A 8 -10.92 15.86 5.58
N ASP A 9 -11.80 14.85 5.63
CA ASP A 9 -11.92 13.92 6.76
C ASP A 9 -10.63 13.13 7.00
N LEU A 10 -9.93 12.71 5.93
CA LEU A 10 -8.64 12.04 6.03
C LEU A 10 -7.54 12.98 6.57
N CYS A 11 -7.51 14.24 6.13
CA CYS A 11 -6.61 15.25 6.69
C CYS A 11 -6.91 15.51 8.18
N HIS A 12 -8.19 15.59 8.55
CA HIS A 12 -8.59 15.71 9.95
C HIS A 12 -8.17 14.49 10.77
N LEU A 13 -8.38 13.29 10.26
CA LEU A 13 -7.92 12.05 10.89
C LEU A 13 -6.40 12.03 11.11
N ALA A 14 -5.63 12.57 10.18
CA ALA A 14 -4.19 12.73 10.29
C ALA A 14 -3.77 13.88 11.24
N ASN A 15 -4.74 14.64 11.79
CA ASN A 15 -4.50 15.87 12.54
C ASN A 15 -3.59 16.85 11.78
N LEU A 16 -3.87 17.00 10.49
CA LEU A 16 -3.14 17.86 9.56
C LEU A 16 -3.94 19.14 9.32
N PRO A 17 -3.52 20.29 9.88
CA PRO A 17 -4.09 21.56 9.48
C PRO A 17 -3.69 21.88 8.05
N THR A 18 -4.66 22.19 7.21
CA THR A 18 -4.40 22.65 5.84
C THR A 18 -5.39 23.76 5.48
N GLU A 19 -4.88 24.80 4.85
CA GLU A 19 -5.68 25.88 4.26
C GLU A 19 -5.84 25.68 2.75
N ALA A 20 -5.12 24.71 2.17
CA ALA A 20 -5.24 24.38 0.76
C ALA A 20 -6.60 23.75 0.44
N THR A 21 -7.14 24.08 -0.72
CA THR A 21 -8.39 23.52 -1.22
C THR A 21 -8.11 22.41 -2.25
N LEU A 22 -8.94 21.35 -2.21
CA LEU A 22 -8.92 20.28 -3.21
C LEU A 22 -10.01 20.52 -4.25
N HIS A 23 -9.59 20.73 -5.49
CA HIS A 23 -10.46 20.79 -6.67
C HIS A 23 -10.54 19.42 -7.30
N VAL A 24 -11.76 18.88 -7.43
CA VAL A 24 -12.00 17.54 -8.00
C VAL A 24 -12.74 17.70 -9.31
N GLU A 25 -12.20 17.11 -10.39
CA GLU A 25 -12.79 17.08 -11.72
C GLU A 25 -13.27 15.69 -12.09
N GLY A 26 -14.29 15.61 -12.94
CA GLY A 26 -14.90 14.36 -13.37
C GLY A 26 -15.92 13.81 -12.37
N THR A 27 -16.46 12.68 -12.70
CA THR A 27 -17.53 12.01 -11.95
C THR A 27 -17.22 10.54 -11.75
N GLU A 28 -17.72 9.94 -10.69
CA GLU A 28 -17.78 8.48 -10.53
C GLU A 28 -19.11 7.93 -11.11
N PRO A 29 -19.18 6.67 -11.62
CA PRO A 29 -18.10 5.70 -11.64
C PRO A 29 -17.17 5.83 -12.86
N ALA A 30 -15.87 5.60 -12.66
CA ALA A 30 -14.85 5.47 -13.70
C ALA A 30 -14.32 4.02 -13.84
N LEU A 31 -14.56 3.18 -12.83
CA LEU A 31 -14.21 1.76 -12.81
C LEU A 31 -15.46 0.89 -12.53
N PRO A 32 -15.51 -0.35 -13.08
CA PRO A 32 -16.64 -1.26 -12.88
C PRO A 32 -16.66 -1.85 -11.47
N SER A 33 -17.25 -1.14 -10.51
CA SER A 33 -17.41 -1.60 -9.12
C SER A 33 -18.73 -1.12 -8.54
N SER A 34 -19.28 -1.91 -7.61
CA SER A 34 -20.39 -1.47 -6.77
C SER A 34 -19.94 -0.71 -5.51
N PHE A 35 -18.63 -0.55 -5.32
CA PHE A 35 -18.04 0.27 -4.27
C PHE A 35 -17.46 1.55 -4.86
N ARG A 36 -17.33 2.57 -4.04
CA ARG A 36 -16.82 3.90 -4.41
C ARG A 36 -15.29 3.93 -4.48
N VAL A 37 -14.72 3.01 -5.28
CA VAL A 37 -13.26 2.88 -5.46
C VAL A 37 -12.66 4.16 -6.04
N ASP A 38 -13.37 4.80 -6.97
CA ASP A 38 -12.91 6.02 -7.64
C ASP A 38 -12.88 7.21 -6.68
N ALA A 39 -13.92 7.35 -5.84
CA ALA A 39 -13.93 8.37 -4.78
C ALA A 39 -12.81 8.13 -3.76
N ALA A 40 -12.54 6.87 -3.41
CA ALA A 40 -11.43 6.52 -2.52
C ALA A 40 -10.07 6.87 -3.15
N ALA A 41 -9.90 6.63 -4.45
CA ALA A 41 -8.69 6.99 -5.19
C ALA A 41 -8.48 8.51 -5.18
N ALA A 42 -9.48 9.27 -5.64
CA ALA A 42 -9.40 10.72 -5.70
C ALA A 42 -9.18 11.35 -4.29
N ALA A 43 -9.86 10.81 -3.27
CA ALA A 43 -9.74 11.35 -1.92
C ALA A 43 -8.39 11.04 -1.25
N THR A 44 -7.88 9.82 -1.38
CA THR A 44 -6.60 9.46 -0.74
C THR A 44 -5.42 10.13 -1.42
N ILE A 45 -5.39 10.19 -2.76
CA ILE A 45 -4.35 10.90 -3.51
C ILE A 45 -4.48 12.41 -3.27
N GLY A 46 -5.70 12.95 -3.30
CA GLY A 46 -5.96 14.37 -3.01
C GLY A 46 -5.54 14.78 -1.60
N ALA A 47 -5.79 13.93 -0.59
CA ALA A 47 -5.37 14.18 0.78
C ALA A 47 -3.83 14.24 0.92
N VAL A 48 -3.09 13.41 0.18
CA VAL A 48 -1.62 13.52 0.13
C VAL A 48 -1.19 14.80 -0.58
N GLY A 49 -1.87 15.21 -1.65
CA GLY A 49 -1.64 16.50 -2.29
C GLY A 49 -1.83 17.68 -1.32
N LEU A 50 -2.90 17.66 -0.51
CA LEU A 50 -3.13 18.63 0.55
C LEU A 50 -2.03 18.61 1.62
N ALA A 51 -1.54 17.42 2.00
CA ALA A 51 -0.42 17.28 2.93
C ALA A 51 0.90 17.84 2.36
N ALA A 52 1.16 17.63 1.08
CA ALA A 52 2.29 18.21 0.39
C ALA A 52 2.18 19.75 0.31
N ALA A 53 0.98 20.28 0.04
CA ALA A 53 0.71 21.71 0.07
C ALA A 53 0.91 22.30 1.47
N ALA A 54 0.49 21.61 2.52
CA ALA A 54 0.74 22.02 3.91
C ALA A 54 2.24 22.02 4.25
N ALA A 55 3.02 21.04 3.75
CA ALA A 55 4.47 21.00 3.91
C ALA A 55 5.15 22.16 3.17
N TRP A 56 4.67 22.48 1.97
CA TRP A 56 5.14 23.65 1.21
C TRP A 56 4.87 24.96 1.94
N HIS A 57 3.63 25.13 2.42
CA HIS A 57 3.26 26.31 3.21
C HIS A 57 4.11 26.44 4.48
N ALA A 58 4.30 25.37 5.23
CA ALA A 58 5.09 25.35 6.46
C ALA A 58 6.58 25.75 6.24
N ARG A 59 7.10 25.51 5.01
CA ARG A 59 8.50 25.85 4.65
C ARG A 59 8.64 27.26 4.11
N THR A 60 7.67 27.73 3.33
CA THR A 60 7.83 28.93 2.49
C THR A 60 6.85 30.05 2.83
N GLY A 61 5.81 29.77 3.61
CA GLY A 61 4.67 30.66 3.82
C GLY A 61 3.73 30.78 2.61
N ARG A 62 4.00 30.10 1.50
CA ARG A 62 3.20 30.16 0.26
C ARG A 62 2.12 29.10 0.26
N GLN A 63 0.93 29.48 -0.18
CA GLN A 63 -0.18 28.56 -0.40
C GLN A 63 -0.20 28.09 -1.85
N GLN A 64 -0.74 26.89 -2.09
CA GLN A 64 -0.99 26.36 -3.43
C GLN A 64 -2.29 25.61 -3.50
N GLN A 65 -2.85 25.53 -4.70
CA GLN A 65 -4.05 24.76 -5.00
C GLN A 65 -3.68 23.30 -5.31
N VAL A 66 -4.60 22.39 -4.99
CA VAL A 66 -4.49 20.98 -5.31
C VAL A 66 -5.66 20.57 -6.19
N GLY A 67 -5.37 20.02 -7.37
CA GLY A 67 -6.34 19.49 -8.31
C GLY A 67 -6.23 17.98 -8.45
N ILE A 68 -7.34 17.29 -8.71
CA ILE A 68 -7.37 15.87 -9.03
C ILE A 68 -8.50 15.56 -9.99
N SER A 69 -8.21 14.70 -10.98
CA SER A 69 -9.22 14.13 -11.88
C SER A 69 -9.60 12.73 -11.41
N ILE A 70 -10.90 12.45 -11.22
CA ILE A 70 -11.39 11.13 -10.80
C ILE A 70 -10.95 10.03 -11.78
N PRO A 71 -11.11 10.15 -13.11
CA PRO A 71 -10.61 9.12 -14.03
C PRO A 71 -9.10 8.90 -13.96
N HIS A 72 -8.30 9.95 -13.76
CA HIS A 72 -6.86 9.81 -13.62
C HIS A 72 -6.48 9.14 -12.29
N ALA A 73 -7.12 9.51 -11.18
CA ALA A 73 -6.94 8.87 -9.89
C ALA A 73 -7.33 7.37 -9.93
N ALA A 74 -8.43 7.04 -10.59
CA ALA A 74 -8.87 5.67 -10.83
C ALA A 74 -7.84 4.86 -11.65
N ALA A 75 -7.26 5.49 -12.67
CA ALA A 75 -6.16 4.90 -13.44
C ALA A 75 -4.91 4.70 -12.57
N GLU A 76 -4.58 5.63 -11.66
CA GLU A 76 -3.42 5.54 -10.78
C GLU A 76 -3.56 4.41 -9.73
N PHE A 77 -4.79 4.04 -9.34
CA PHE A 77 -5.06 2.83 -8.55
C PHE A 77 -4.85 1.51 -9.32
N ARG A 78 -4.38 1.61 -10.56
CA ARG A 78 -4.02 0.51 -11.47
C ARG A 78 -2.69 0.76 -12.18
N SER A 79 -1.83 1.60 -11.62
CA SER A 79 -0.62 2.09 -12.30
C SER A 79 0.26 0.95 -12.84
N GLU A 80 0.34 -0.17 -12.13
CA GLU A 80 1.08 -1.36 -12.53
C GLU A 80 0.59 -2.02 -13.83
N ARG A 81 -0.72 -1.85 -14.18
CA ARG A 81 -1.29 -2.39 -15.42
C ARG A 81 -0.94 -1.57 -16.65
N TRP A 82 -0.73 -0.26 -16.45
CA TRP A 82 -0.49 0.69 -17.53
C TRP A 82 0.97 0.82 -17.90
N LEU A 83 1.87 0.36 -17.02
CA LEU A 83 3.30 0.34 -17.27
C LEU A 83 3.63 -0.32 -18.62
N ARG A 84 4.57 0.27 -19.36
CA ARG A 84 5.19 -0.33 -20.56
C ARG A 84 6.68 -0.34 -20.36
N LEU A 85 7.29 -1.51 -20.60
CA LEU A 85 8.73 -1.71 -20.60
C LEU A 85 9.16 -1.99 -22.04
N ALA A 86 10.02 -1.14 -22.63
CA ALA A 86 10.36 -1.20 -24.06
C ALA A 86 9.09 -1.31 -24.93
N ASP A 87 8.07 -0.49 -24.62
CA ASP A 87 6.73 -0.44 -25.26
C ASP A 87 5.89 -1.72 -25.16
N GLN A 88 6.30 -2.69 -24.36
CA GLN A 88 5.53 -3.90 -24.09
C GLN A 88 4.90 -3.87 -22.70
N PRO A 89 3.71 -4.48 -22.52
CA PRO A 89 3.17 -4.70 -21.19
C PRO A 89 4.12 -5.60 -20.40
N PRO A 90 4.28 -5.35 -19.08
CA PRO A 90 5.08 -6.24 -18.25
C PRO A 90 4.42 -7.64 -18.19
N LYS A 91 5.26 -8.64 -17.90
CA LYS A 91 4.74 -10.00 -17.65
C LYS A 91 3.74 -9.97 -16.49
N ASP A 92 2.63 -10.69 -16.67
CA ASP A 92 1.62 -10.85 -15.61
C ASP A 92 2.30 -11.37 -14.32
N PRO A 93 2.18 -10.64 -13.19
CA PRO A 93 2.79 -11.05 -11.94
C PRO A 93 2.04 -12.19 -11.24
N TRP A 94 0.85 -12.58 -11.74
CA TRP A 94 0.07 -13.65 -11.12
C TRP A 94 0.62 -15.03 -11.45
N ASP A 95 0.83 -15.82 -10.40
CA ASP A 95 1.18 -17.24 -10.53
C ASP A 95 0.01 -18.02 -11.15
N PRO A 96 0.28 -19.04 -11.99
CA PRO A 96 -0.78 -19.79 -12.68
C PRO A 96 -1.85 -20.38 -11.77
N ILE A 97 -1.51 -20.80 -10.54
CA ILE A 97 -2.49 -21.33 -9.58
C ILE A 97 -3.00 -20.28 -8.56
N ALA A 98 -2.60 -19.01 -8.69
CA ALA A 98 -3.22 -17.96 -7.91
C ALA A 98 -4.68 -17.76 -8.34
N GLY A 99 -5.60 -17.61 -7.39
CA GLY A 99 -7.01 -17.41 -7.72
C GLY A 99 -7.97 -17.89 -6.66
N ALA A 100 -9.27 -17.83 -7.01
CA ALA A 100 -10.35 -18.30 -6.16
C ALA A 100 -10.79 -19.70 -6.61
N TYR A 101 -11.01 -20.56 -5.63
CA TYR A 101 -11.38 -21.98 -5.86
C TYR A 101 -12.56 -22.36 -4.99
N PRO A 102 -13.52 -23.16 -5.52
CA PRO A 102 -14.58 -23.72 -4.73
C PRO A 102 -14.04 -24.80 -3.78
N THR A 103 -14.60 -24.83 -2.59
CA THR A 103 -14.38 -25.88 -1.57
C THR A 103 -15.67 -26.66 -1.35
N ARG A 104 -15.70 -27.54 -0.35
CA ARG A 104 -16.88 -28.31 -0.02
C ARG A 104 -18.08 -27.45 0.44
N ASP A 105 -17.81 -26.31 1.07
CA ASP A 105 -18.81 -25.47 1.75
C ASP A 105 -18.72 -23.97 1.43
N GLY A 106 -17.86 -23.58 0.50
CA GLY A 106 -17.67 -22.19 0.13
C GLY A 106 -16.55 -22.01 -0.87
N TRP A 107 -15.75 -20.96 -0.68
CA TRP A 107 -14.64 -20.60 -1.56
C TRP A 107 -13.42 -20.21 -0.75
N VAL A 108 -12.23 -20.45 -1.32
CA VAL A 108 -10.97 -19.91 -0.83
C VAL A 108 -10.24 -19.16 -1.94
N ARG A 109 -9.46 -18.14 -1.57
CA ARG A 109 -8.51 -17.49 -2.46
C ARG A 109 -7.09 -17.85 -2.07
N LEU A 110 -6.30 -18.27 -3.06
CA LEU A 110 -4.87 -18.56 -2.93
C LEU A 110 -4.06 -17.39 -3.48
N HIS A 111 -2.97 -17.02 -2.78
CA HIS A 111 -1.98 -16.07 -3.28
C HIS A 111 -0.61 -16.75 -3.33
N THR A 112 -0.19 -17.14 -4.53
CA THR A 112 0.96 -18.02 -4.81
C THR A 112 2.06 -17.36 -5.61
N ASN A 113 2.04 -16.05 -5.78
CA ASN A 113 3.00 -15.29 -6.61
C ASN A 113 4.47 -15.43 -6.18
N PHE A 114 4.72 -15.96 -4.97
CA PHE A 114 6.06 -16.27 -4.50
C PHE A 114 6.24 -17.79 -4.45
N PRO A 115 7.37 -18.34 -4.99
CA PRO A 115 7.60 -19.78 -5.08
C PRO A 115 7.37 -20.53 -3.76
N HIS A 116 7.87 -20.00 -2.63
CA HIS A 116 7.69 -20.65 -1.33
C HIS A 116 6.23 -20.68 -0.84
N HIS A 117 5.37 -19.73 -1.25
CA HIS A 117 3.93 -19.80 -0.97
C HIS A 117 3.23 -20.83 -1.84
N ARG A 118 3.56 -20.87 -3.14
CA ARG A 118 3.04 -21.88 -4.07
C ARG A 118 3.38 -23.28 -3.61
N ASP A 119 4.66 -23.54 -3.39
CA ASP A 119 5.17 -24.85 -3.07
C ASP A 119 4.60 -25.37 -1.72
N GLY A 120 4.46 -24.48 -0.73
CA GLY A 120 3.84 -24.79 0.55
C GLY A 120 2.34 -25.12 0.42
N ILE A 121 1.59 -24.43 -0.46
CA ILE A 121 0.17 -24.74 -0.73
C ILE A 121 0.06 -26.09 -1.43
N LEU A 122 0.87 -26.38 -2.44
CA LEU A 122 0.87 -27.68 -3.14
C LEU A 122 1.21 -28.83 -2.18
N ALA A 123 2.16 -28.63 -1.27
CA ALA A 123 2.50 -29.60 -0.23
C ALA A 123 1.33 -29.88 0.74
N LEU A 124 0.57 -28.84 1.14
CA LEU A 124 -0.62 -28.99 1.98
C LEU A 124 -1.74 -29.75 1.26
N LEU A 125 -1.95 -29.47 -0.02
CA LEU A 125 -2.99 -30.09 -0.84
C LEU A 125 -2.60 -31.49 -1.35
N LYS A 126 -1.29 -31.79 -1.37
CA LYS A 126 -0.71 -33.02 -1.93
C LYS A 126 -1.15 -33.23 -3.39
N CYS A 127 -1.09 -32.19 -4.20
CA CYS A 127 -1.54 -32.19 -5.59
C CYS A 127 -0.48 -31.65 -6.55
N GLY A 128 -0.72 -31.81 -7.86
CA GLY A 128 0.09 -31.23 -8.93
C GLY A 128 -0.05 -29.71 -9.03
N ASN A 129 0.84 -29.09 -9.82
CA ASN A 129 0.91 -27.63 -10.01
C ASN A 129 0.06 -27.16 -11.20
N THR A 130 -1.21 -27.57 -11.23
CA THR A 130 -2.19 -27.09 -12.22
C THR A 130 -3.44 -26.57 -11.50
N LYS A 131 -4.19 -25.69 -12.16
CA LYS A 131 -5.47 -25.20 -11.61
C LYS A 131 -6.45 -26.33 -11.36
N GLU A 132 -6.48 -27.31 -12.23
CA GLU A 132 -7.35 -28.48 -12.18
C GLU A 132 -7.03 -29.35 -10.97
N ASP A 133 -5.75 -29.65 -10.72
CA ASP A 133 -5.32 -30.45 -9.57
C ASP A 133 -5.64 -29.74 -8.24
N VAL A 134 -5.33 -28.43 -8.16
CA VAL A 134 -5.63 -27.60 -7.00
C VAL A 134 -7.14 -27.53 -6.74
N ALA A 135 -7.95 -27.31 -7.79
CA ALA A 135 -9.40 -27.30 -7.67
C ALA A 135 -9.98 -28.63 -7.20
N ALA A 136 -9.46 -29.74 -7.74
CA ALA A 136 -9.88 -31.10 -7.34
C ALA A 136 -9.55 -31.34 -5.86
N ALA A 137 -8.34 -31.03 -5.42
CA ALA A 137 -7.92 -31.23 -4.04
C ALA A 137 -8.72 -30.37 -3.03
N LEU A 138 -9.02 -29.12 -3.39
CA LEU A 138 -9.77 -28.19 -2.52
C LEU A 138 -11.24 -28.60 -2.30
N ARG A 139 -11.85 -29.39 -3.20
CA ARG A 139 -13.24 -29.90 -3.01
C ARG A 139 -13.39 -30.78 -1.77
N ALA A 140 -12.31 -31.38 -1.28
CA ALA A 140 -12.32 -32.17 -0.06
C ALA A 140 -12.25 -31.33 1.22
N TRP A 141 -11.85 -30.07 1.13
CA TRP A 141 -11.65 -29.19 2.27
C TRP A 141 -12.88 -28.31 2.55
N LYS A 142 -13.12 -27.99 3.83
CA LYS A 142 -13.91 -26.81 4.19
C LYS A 142 -13.06 -25.57 4.06
N ALA A 143 -13.67 -24.44 3.65
CA ALA A 143 -12.96 -23.20 3.38
C ALA A 143 -12.14 -22.69 4.60
N VAL A 144 -12.78 -22.64 5.78
CA VAL A 144 -12.14 -22.16 7.02
C VAL A 144 -11.09 -23.15 7.55
N ASP A 145 -11.32 -24.47 7.37
CA ASP A 145 -10.34 -25.48 7.81
C ASP A 145 -9.06 -25.38 6.98
N PHE A 146 -9.19 -25.17 5.65
CA PHE A 146 -8.03 -24.98 4.78
C PHE A 146 -7.32 -23.65 5.05
N GLU A 147 -8.06 -22.56 5.23
CA GLU A 147 -7.47 -21.27 5.66
C GLU A 147 -6.65 -21.42 6.94
N THR A 148 -7.19 -22.16 7.93
CA THR A 148 -6.52 -22.39 9.22
C THR A 148 -5.25 -23.22 9.06
N ALA A 149 -5.31 -24.29 8.28
CA ALA A 149 -4.15 -25.15 7.99
C ALA A 149 -3.06 -24.36 7.24
N ALA A 150 -3.45 -23.57 6.25
CA ALA A 150 -2.56 -22.71 5.50
C ALA A 150 -1.91 -21.62 6.38
N PHE A 151 -2.68 -21.00 7.27
CA PHE A 151 -2.15 -20.00 8.23
C PHE A 151 -1.11 -20.63 9.15
N LYS A 152 -1.38 -21.79 9.73
CA LYS A 152 -0.41 -22.52 10.58
C LYS A 152 0.88 -22.89 9.84
N ALA A 153 0.77 -23.21 8.56
CA ALA A 153 1.90 -23.48 7.68
C ALA A 153 2.61 -22.22 7.14
N GLY A 154 2.12 -21.01 7.49
CA GLY A 154 2.67 -19.74 7.00
C GLY A 154 2.35 -19.44 5.53
N MET A 155 1.32 -20.06 4.97
CA MET A 155 0.87 -19.85 3.60
C MET A 155 -0.16 -18.71 3.51
N CYS A 156 -0.45 -18.27 2.30
CA CYS A 156 -1.29 -17.12 1.99
C CYS A 156 -2.62 -17.56 1.38
N VAL A 157 -3.62 -17.79 2.25
CA VAL A 157 -4.98 -18.22 1.90
C VAL A 157 -6.00 -17.44 2.70
N SER A 158 -7.13 -17.11 2.08
CA SER A 158 -8.32 -16.59 2.78
C SER A 158 -9.58 -17.32 2.35
N ALA A 159 -10.40 -17.72 3.31
CA ALA A 159 -11.77 -18.15 3.04
C ALA A 159 -12.62 -16.93 2.65
N LEU A 160 -13.52 -17.12 1.68
CA LEU A 160 -14.50 -16.10 1.32
C LEU A 160 -15.50 -15.93 2.45
N ARG A 161 -15.70 -14.69 2.86
CA ARG A 161 -16.71 -14.30 3.87
C ARG A 161 -17.64 -13.23 3.31
N SER A 162 -18.84 -13.19 3.79
CA SER A 162 -19.72 -12.03 3.71
C SER A 162 -19.27 -10.95 4.71
N PHE A 163 -19.79 -9.72 4.56
CA PHE A 163 -19.57 -8.68 5.56
C PHE A 163 -20.12 -9.06 6.94
N ALA A 164 -21.25 -9.75 7.00
CA ALA A 164 -21.84 -10.18 8.28
C ALA A 164 -20.94 -11.20 9.00
N GLU A 165 -20.34 -12.16 8.26
CA GLU A 165 -19.41 -13.13 8.82
C GLU A 165 -18.10 -12.46 9.28
N TRP A 166 -17.61 -11.47 8.54
CA TRP A 166 -16.44 -10.70 8.95
C TRP A 166 -16.72 -9.83 10.19
N ASP A 167 -17.87 -9.16 10.24
CA ASP A 167 -18.28 -8.33 11.37
C ASP A 167 -18.51 -9.16 12.65
N ALA A 168 -18.88 -10.44 12.51
CA ALA A 168 -18.99 -11.39 13.62
C ALA A 168 -17.62 -12.02 14.00
N HIS A 169 -16.60 -11.92 13.14
CA HIS A 169 -15.27 -12.51 13.40
C HIS A 169 -14.55 -11.70 14.50
N PRO A 170 -13.95 -12.34 15.53
CA PRO A 170 -13.30 -11.62 16.64
C PRO A 170 -12.28 -10.58 16.19
N HIS A 171 -11.49 -10.89 15.16
CA HIS A 171 -10.52 -9.94 14.60
C HIS A 171 -11.18 -8.82 13.81
N GLY A 172 -12.30 -9.08 13.13
CA GLY A 172 -13.12 -8.07 12.47
C GLY A 172 -13.70 -7.06 13.47
N GLN A 173 -14.25 -7.54 14.59
CA GLN A 173 -14.73 -6.70 15.69
C GLN A 173 -13.62 -5.83 16.29
N TRP A 174 -12.44 -6.41 16.50
CA TRP A 174 -11.27 -5.66 16.98
C TRP A 174 -10.89 -4.51 16.03
N LEU A 175 -10.80 -4.79 14.72
CA LEU A 175 -10.41 -3.80 13.71
C LEU A 175 -11.48 -2.74 13.47
N ALA A 176 -12.78 -3.06 13.66
CA ALA A 176 -13.86 -2.10 13.49
C ALA A 176 -13.77 -0.89 14.44
N GLY A 177 -13.11 -1.05 15.61
CA GLY A 177 -12.80 0.02 16.54
C GLY A 177 -11.59 0.87 16.19
N LEU A 178 -10.84 0.54 15.11
CA LEU A 178 -9.63 1.25 14.72
C LEU A 178 -9.86 2.14 13.50
N PRO A 179 -9.31 3.36 13.48
CA PRO A 179 -9.37 4.22 12.29
C PRO A 179 -8.48 3.67 11.16
N ALA A 180 -8.73 4.12 9.93
CA ALA A 180 -7.94 3.74 8.75
C ALA A 180 -6.46 4.14 8.87
N LEU A 181 -6.17 5.19 9.61
CA LEU A 181 -4.84 5.75 9.85
C LEU A 181 -4.70 6.12 11.33
N ARG A 182 -3.61 5.70 11.98
CA ARG A 182 -3.25 6.12 13.34
C ARG A 182 -1.88 6.76 13.37
N ILE A 183 -1.73 7.82 14.18
CA ILE A 183 -0.46 8.50 14.44
C ILE A 183 -0.27 8.59 15.95
N GLU A 184 0.77 7.94 16.47
CA GLU A 184 1.04 7.78 17.88
C GLU A 184 2.45 8.25 18.22
N ARG A 185 2.63 8.96 19.33
CA ARG A 185 3.97 9.32 19.82
C ARG A 185 4.63 8.11 20.48
N ILE A 186 5.85 7.77 20.01
CA ILE A 186 6.60 6.59 20.48
C ILE A 186 7.94 6.92 21.14
N GLY A 187 8.30 8.20 21.21
CA GLY A 187 9.54 8.64 21.83
C GLY A 187 9.62 10.16 21.98
N ASN A 188 10.55 10.60 22.80
CA ASN A 188 10.82 12.01 23.01
C ASN A 188 12.01 12.46 22.13
N ALA A 189 11.88 13.63 21.54
CA ALA A 189 12.93 14.32 20.80
C ALA A 189 12.58 15.81 20.70
N PRO A 190 13.56 16.72 20.59
CA PRO A 190 13.24 18.12 20.30
C PRO A 190 12.62 18.28 18.91
N PRO A 191 11.86 19.35 18.67
CA PRO A 191 11.46 19.75 17.33
C PRO A 191 12.67 19.89 16.41
N ARG A 192 12.51 19.42 15.16
CA ARG A 192 13.52 19.63 14.10
C ARG A 192 12.89 20.45 12.98
N PRO A 193 13.42 21.62 12.68
CA PRO A 193 12.94 22.44 11.57
C PRO A 193 12.86 21.65 10.26
N LEU A 194 11.96 22.06 9.38
CA LEU A 194 11.92 21.53 8.02
C LEU A 194 13.14 22.05 7.25
N PRO A 195 13.85 21.19 6.53
CA PRO A 195 15.02 21.62 5.75
C PRO A 195 14.59 22.50 4.57
N ASP A 196 15.44 23.38 4.09
CA ASP A 196 15.20 24.18 2.89
C ASP A 196 15.07 23.31 1.62
N GLY A 197 14.45 23.87 0.57
CA GLY A 197 14.35 23.20 -0.72
C GLY A 197 13.23 23.77 -1.59
N ASP A 198 13.22 23.35 -2.83
CA ASP A 198 12.37 23.83 -3.92
C ASP A 198 11.08 23.02 -4.13
N ARG A 199 10.89 21.94 -3.38
CA ARG A 199 9.71 21.07 -3.43
C ARG A 199 9.17 20.77 -2.02
N PRO A 200 7.92 20.34 -1.86
CA PRO A 200 7.30 20.14 -0.55
C PRO A 200 8.12 19.29 0.42
N LEU A 201 8.72 18.20 -0.06
CA LEU A 201 9.45 17.23 0.77
C LEU A 201 10.96 17.21 0.44
N SER A 202 11.51 18.25 -0.21
CA SER A 202 12.95 18.31 -0.49
C SER A 202 13.78 18.09 0.77
N ASN A 203 14.84 17.29 0.63
CA ASN A 203 15.78 16.96 1.70
C ASN A 203 15.20 16.13 2.86
N TRP A 204 13.97 15.59 2.72
CA TRP A 204 13.53 14.54 3.63
C TRP A 204 14.09 13.20 3.16
N ARG A 205 14.78 12.51 4.04
CA ARG A 205 15.35 11.17 3.79
C ARG A 205 14.39 10.08 4.23
N VAL A 206 13.96 9.27 3.29
CA VAL A 206 12.98 8.20 3.50
C VAL A 206 13.65 6.86 3.26
N LEU A 207 13.78 6.06 4.30
CA LEU A 207 14.27 4.69 4.22
C LEU A 207 13.07 3.76 4.00
N ASP A 208 12.99 3.15 2.82
CA ASP A 208 11.84 2.37 2.37
C ASP A 208 12.15 0.86 2.38
N LEU A 209 11.66 0.15 3.42
CA LEU A 209 11.76 -1.31 3.55
C LEU A 209 10.42 -1.98 3.23
N THR A 210 9.72 -1.50 2.23
CA THR A 210 8.40 -2.03 1.87
C THR A 210 8.46 -2.94 0.65
N ARG A 211 7.36 -3.66 0.38
CA ARG A 211 7.31 -4.63 -0.72
C ARG A 211 5.93 -4.66 -1.35
N VAL A 212 5.89 -5.12 -2.59
CA VAL A 212 4.72 -5.37 -3.41
C VAL A 212 4.07 -4.07 -3.89
N ILE A 213 2.94 -3.60 -3.36
CA ILE A 213 2.22 -2.41 -3.84
C ILE A 213 2.08 -1.36 -2.75
N ALA A 214 1.34 -1.63 -1.68
CA ALA A 214 0.88 -0.59 -0.75
C ALA A 214 2.01 0.27 -0.15
N GLY A 215 3.00 -0.35 0.50
CA GLY A 215 4.15 0.38 1.04
C GLY A 215 4.98 1.08 -0.04
N PRO A 216 5.33 0.38 -1.15
CA PRO A 216 6.04 1.01 -2.26
C PRO A 216 5.31 2.19 -2.90
N VAL A 217 3.98 2.20 -2.97
CA VAL A 217 3.17 3.35 -3.40
C VAL A 217 3.40 4.54 -2.45
N ALA A 218 3.45 4.32 -1.13
CA ALA A 218 3.77 5.40 -0.19
C ALA A 218 5.15 6.02 -0.47
N GLY A 219 6.19 5.19 -0.62
CA GLY A 219 7.54 5.67 -0.94
C GLY A 219 7.62 6.39 -2.29
N ARG A 220 6.96 5.85 -3.35
CA ARG A 220 6.85 6.50 -4.66
C ARG A 220 6.18 7.88 -4.56
N THR A 221 5.12 7.98 -3.77
CA THR A 221 4.38 9.21 -3.57
C THR A 221 5.21 10.26 -2.83
N LEU A 222 5.94 9.89 -1.78
CA LEU A 222 6.87 10.79 -1.10
C LEU A 222 7.97 11.29 -2.04
N ALA A 223 8.52 10.41 -2.89
CA ALA A 223 9.48 10.79 -3.93
C ALA A 223 8.87 11.75 -4.97
N ALA A 224 7.60 11.55 -5.36
CA ALA A 224 6.89 12.45 -6.28
C ALA A 224 6.77 13.87 -5.77
N HIS A 225 6.80 14.08 -4.47
CA HIS A 225 6.78 15.39 -3.83
C HIS A 225 8.17 15.90 -3.39
N GLY A 226 9.26 15.21 -3.77
CA GLY A 226 10.64 15.69 -3.62
C GLY A 226 11.47 15.03 -2.52
N ALA A 227 10.97 14.03 -1.81
CA ALA A 227 11.76 13.31 -0.83
C ALA A 227 12.90 12.48 -1.48
N ASP A 228 14.04 12.37 -0.80
CA ASP A 228 15.11 11.43 -1.14
C ASP A 228 14.76 10.04 -0.55
N VAL A 229 14.31 9.14 -1.41
CA VAL A 229 13.83 7.82 -1.00
C VAL A 229 14.85 6.76 -1.38
N LEU A 230 15.38 6.05 -0.38
CA LEU A 230 16.23 4.88 -0.57
C LEU A 230 15.43 3.60 -0.27
N TYR A 231 15.14 2.85 -1.32
CA TYR A 231 14.52 1.53 -1.21
C TYR A 231 15.56 0.48 -0.84
N VAL A 232 15.30 -0.25 0.24
CA VAL A 232 16.19 -1.31 0.74
C VAL A 232 15.53 -2.66 0.55
N ALA A 233 16.06 -3.46 -0.37
CA ALA A 233 15.62 -4.83 -0.61
C ALA A 233 16.49 -5.85 0.12
N SER A 234 15.90 -7.02 0.42
CA SER A 234 16.70 -8.19 0.80
C SER A 234 17.22 -8.90 -0.46
N PRO A 235 18.49 -9.28 -0.53
CA PRO A 235 19.02 -10.03 -1.65
C PRO A 235 18.51 -11.48 -1.73
N THR A 236 18.00 -12.01 -0.60
CA THR A 236 17.57 -13.41 -0.47
C THR A 236 16.06 -13.61 -0.61
N VAL A 237 15.28 -12.54 -0.60
CA VAL A 237 13.81 -12.62 -0.67
C VAL A 237 13.34 -12.30 -2.09
N PRO A 238 12.58 -13.19 -2.75
CA PRO A 238 12.10 -12.96 -4.13
C PRO A 238 11.30 -11.65 -4.26
N ASN A 239 11.48 -10.96 -5.36
CA ASN A 239 10.80 -9.71 -5.70
C ASN A 239 9.99 -9.86 -7.00
N LEU A 240 9.14 -8.87 -7.28
CA LEU A 240 8.31 -8.77 -8.48
C LEU A 240 8.79 -7.58 -9.33
N PRO A 241 9.67 -7.80 -10.33
CA PRO A 241 10.31 -6.71 -11.08
C PRO A 241 9.33 -5.71 -11.72
N ALA A 242 8.20 -6.19 -12.24
CA ALA A 242 7.18 -5.33 -12.83
C ALA A 242 6.60 -4.33 -11.83
N LEU A 243 6.38 -4.74 -10.58
CA LEU A 243 5.89 -3.85 -9.53
C LEU A 243 6.97 -2.87 -9.08
N ILE A 244 8.25 -3.30 -9.06
CA ILE A 244 9.37 -2.40 -8.75
C ILE A 244 9.52 -1.35 -9.85
N ALA A 245 9.36 -1.71 -11.12
CA ALA A 245 9.44 -0.78 -12.24
C ALA A 245 8.37 0.33 -12.14
N ASP A 246 7.16 0.02 -11.67
CA ASP A 246 6.12 1.02 -11.44
C ASP A 246 6.37 1.81 -10.14
N THR A 247 6.49 1.13 -9.01
CA THR A 247 6.53 1.78 -7.69
C THR A 247 7.92 2.29 -7.27
N GLY A 248 8.97 1.96 -8.03
CA GLY A 248 10.34 2.38 -7.78
C GLY A 248 10.70 3.76 -8.34
N ARG A 249 9.81 4.39 -9.13
CA ARG A 249 10.10 5.71 -9.71
C ARG A 249 10.40 6.76 -8.64
N GLY A 250 11.42 7.55 -8.88
CA GLY A 250 11.92 8.55 -7.95
C GLY A 250 12.78 8.00 -6.81
N LYS A 251 12.94 6.68 -6.70
CA LYS A 251 13.72 6.05 -5.63
C LYS A 251 15.10 5.59 -6.10
N ARG A 252 16.06 5.65 -5.19
CA ARG A 252 17.28 4.85 -5.26
C ARG A 252 16.98 3.45 -4.73
N ALA A 253 17.72 2.40 -5.13
CA ALA A 253 17.48 1.04 -4.69
C ALA A 253 18.79 0.32 -4.33
N THR A 254 18.92 -0.11 -3.09
CA THR A 254 20.04 -0.89 -2.59
C THR A 254 19.59 -2.26 -2.08
N ALA A 255 20.54 -3.15 -1.81
CA ALA A 255 20.29 -4.46 -1.26
C ALA A 255 21.08 -4.65 0.04
N ILE A 256 20.39 -5.03 1.13
CA ILE A 256 20.99 -5.26 2.45
C ILE A 256 20.48 -6.58 3.02
N ASP A 257 21.39 -7.45 3.44
CA ASP A 257 21.06 -8.70 4.11
C ASP A 257 21.11 -8.54 5.64
N LEU A 258 19.94 -8.48 6.27
CA LEU A 258 19.81 -8.32 7.73
C LEU A 258 20.18 -9.58 8.53
N GLU A 259 20.36 -10.72 7.89
CA GLU A 259 20.89 -11.91 8.58
C GLU A 259 22.38 -11.75 8.90
N THR A 260 23.11 -10.87 8.20
CA THR A 260 24.52 -10.55 8.45
C THR A 260 24.68 -9.39 9.45
N GLU A 261 25.81 -9.38 10.17
CA GLU A 261 26.16 -8.28 11.06
C GLU A 261 26.44 -6.99 10.27
N ALA A 262 27.15 -7.09 9.16
CA ALA A 262 27.44 -5.97 8.27
C ALA A 262 26.15 -5.31 7.74
N GLY A 263 25.20 -6.10 7.26
CA GLY A 263 23.93 -5.55 6.78
C GLY A 263 23.12 -4.87 7.88
N ARG A 264 23.15 -5.35 9.11
CA ARG A 264 22.51 -4.66 10.25
C ARG A 264 23.23 -3.35 10.59
N ALA A 265 24.57 -3.31 10.50
CA ALA A 265 25.35 -2.09 10.70
C ALA A 265 25.05 -1.04 9.60
N ASP A 266 24.98 -1.45 8.35
CA ASP A 266 24.60 -0.58 7.22
C ASP A 266 23.21 0.03 7.44
N LEU A 267 22.21 -0.82 7.77
CA LEU A 267 20.85 -0.34 8.02
C LEU A 267 20.78 0.58 9.24
N THR A 268 21.60 0.36 10.27
CA THR A 268 21.70 1.26 11.43
C THR A 268 22.19 2.63 11.00
N THR A 269 23.29 2.70 10.25
CA THR A 269 23.85 3.96 9.73
C THR A 269 22.84 4.71 8.87
N LEU A 270 22.14 4.02 7.98
CA LEU A 270 21.07 4.61 7.18
C LEU A 270 19.92 5.13 8.04
N THR A 271 19.52 4.40 9.06
CA THR A 271 18.43 4.77 9.98
C THR A 271 18.78 6.04 10.78
N GLU A 272 20.02 6.18 11.25
CA GLU A 272 20.50 7.38 11.95
C GLU A 272 20.41 8.64 11.10
N GLY A 273 20.53 8.51 9.77
CA GLY A 273 20.40 9.60 8.80
C GLY A 273 18.97 9.86 8.29
N ALA A 274 18.00 9.01 8.63
CA ALA A 274 16.65 9.08 8.07
C ALA A 274 15.72 10.04 8.84
N ASP A 275 14.74 10.58 8.13
CA ASP A 275 13.59 11.31 8.71
C ASP A 275 12.38 10.40 8.84
N ILE A 276 12.20 9.48 7.88
CA ILE A 276 11.07 8.55 7.81
C ILE A 276 11.61 7.14 7.55
N PHE A 277 11.10 6.16 8.31
CA PHE A 277 11.36 4.73 8.15
C PHE A 277 10.04 4.04 7.78
N LEU A 278 9.90 3.64 6.50
CA LEU A 278 8.74 2.90 5.99
C LEU A 278 8.99 1.40 6.06
N GLN A 279 8.05 0.63 6.55
CA GLN A 279 8.14 -0.83 6.53
C GLN A 279 6.77 -1.50 6.33
N SER A 280 6.76 -2.66 5.66
CA SER A 280 5.58 -3.50 5.46
C SER A 280 5.82 -4.98 5.75
N TYR A 281 6.86 -5.29 6.52
CA TYR A 281 7.10 -6.64 7.01
C TYR A 281 6.10 -6.99 8.11
N ARG A 282 5.88 -8.28 8.32
CA ARG A 282 5.00 -8.76 9.39
C ARG A 282 5.42 -8.20 10.75
N PRO A 283 4.46 -7.94 11.64
CA PRO A 283 4.76 -7.49 13.00
C PRO A 283 5.86 -8.35 13.66
N GLY A 284 6.86 -7.68 14.23
CA GLY A 284 8.00 -8.35 14.86
C GLY A 284 9.13 -8.79 13.93
N ALA A 285 8.93 -8.86 12.61
CA ALA A 285 9.96 -9.36 11.70
C ALA A 285 11.24 -8.51 11.69
N LEU A 286 11.13 -7.19 11.64
CA LEU A 286 12.29 -6.30 11.73
C LEU A 286 12.77 -6.12 13.18
N ALA A 287 11.87 -6.25 14.17
CA ALA A 287 12.22 -6.11 15.59
C ALA A 287 13.25 -7.14 16.06
N ARG A 288 13.23 -8.37 15.50
CA ARG A 288 14.22 -9.42 15.81
C ARG A 288 15.64 -9.04 15.37
N HIS A 289 15.77 -8.13 14.39
CA HIS A 289 17.04 -7.60 13.90
C HIS A 289 17.42 -6.25 14.54
N GLY A 290 16.64 -5.73 15.50
CA GLY A 290 16.90 -4.45 16.13
C GLY A 290 16.18 -3.25 15.51
N PHE A 291 15.25 -3.46 14.58
CA PHE A 291 14.57 -2.41 13.82
C PHE A 291 13.04 -2.39 14.03
N GLY A 292 12.57 -2.74 15.23
CA GLY A 292 11.17 -2.47 15.62
C GLY A 292 10.94 -0.98 15.89
N PRO A 293 9.69 -0.50 15.88
CA PRO A 293 9.38 0.94 15.98
C PRO A 293 10.07 1.66 17.14
N SER A 294 10.03 1.11 18.35
CA SER A 294 10.71 1.70 19.51
C SER A 294 12.24 1.60 19.43
N GLN A 295 12.77 0.59 18.74
CA GLN A 295 14.22 0.45 18.52
C GLN A 295 14.70 1.51 17.52
N VAL A 296 14.00 1.68 16.41
CA VAL A 296 14.26 2.71 15.40
C VAL A 296 14.16 4.12 16.01
N ALA A 297 13.16 4.36 16.88
CA ALA A 297 13.04 5.64 17.58
C ALA A 297 14.19 5.92 18.57
N ARG A 298 14.84 4.88 19.11
CA ARG A 298 16.06 5.03 19.93
C ARG A 298 17.31 5.28 19.08
N LEU A 299 17.43 4.62 17.91
CA LEU A 299 18.53 4.86 16.97
C LEU A 299 18.48 6.29 16.42
N ARG A 300 17.29 6.77 16.09
CA ARG A 300 17.08 8.11 15.55
C ARG A 300 15.96 8.85 16.30
N PRO A 301 16.23 9.53 17.42
CA PRO A 301 15.23 10.38 18.08
C PRO A 301 14.65 11.43 17.11
N GLY A 302 13.33 11.52 17.05
CA GLY A 302 12.61 12.38 16.13
C GLY A 302 12.27 11.75 14.77
N ILE A 303 12.54 10.47 14.56
CA ILE A 303 12.14 9.74 13.34
C ILE A 303 10.64 9.47 13.29
N ILE A 304 10.12 9.38 12.08
CA ILE A 304 8.77 8.89 11.81
C ILE A 304 8.86 7.43 11.36
N VAL A 305 8.23 6.51 12.08
CA VAL A 305 8.16 5.09 11.72
C VAL A 305 6.79 4.78 11.15
N ALA A 306 6.71 4.59 9.85
CA ALA A 306 5.46 4.28 9.16
C ALA A 306 5.36 2.78 8.86
N THR A 307 4.32 2.14 9.38
CA THR A 307 4.12 0.69 9.36
C THR A 307 2.85 0.33 8.61
N LEU A 308 2.97 -0.65 7.74
CA LEU A 308 1.84 -1.24 7.03
C LEU A 308 1.70 -2.72 7.37
N SER A 309 0.48 -3.18 7.58
CA SER A 309 0.15 -4.59 7.80
C SER A 309 -1.12 -4.98 7.05
N ALA A 310 -1.37 -6.28 6.89
CA ALA A 310 -2.62 -6.74 6.29
C ALA A 310 -3.81 -6.62 7.25
N TYR A 311 -3.62 -7.10 8.49
CA TYR A 311 -4.71 -7.24 9.48
C TYR A 311 -4.41 -6.51 10.80
N GLY A 312 -3.52 -5.53 10.81
CA GLY A 312 -3.10 -4.84 12.02
C GLY A 312 -1.89 -5.51 12.70
N GLU A 313 -1.25 -4.75 13.60
CA GLU A 313 -0.06 -5.20 14.35
C GLU A 313 -0.44 -5.87 15.67
N THR A 314 -1.64 -5.59 16.16
CA THR A 314 -2.24 -6.16 17.38
C THR A 314 -3.60 -6.74 17.06
N GLY A 315 -4.11 -7.58 17.93
CA GLY A 315 -5.40 -8.22 17.77
C GLY A 315 -5.97 -8.63 19.12
N PRO A 316 -7.14 -9.28 19.14
CA PRO A 316 -7.67 -9.85 20.36
C PRO A 316 -6.67 -10.86 20.95
N HIS A 317 -6.72 -11.06 22.28
CA HIS A 317 -5.97 -12.09 22.97
C HIS A 317 -6.57 -13.48 22.67
N ASP A 318 -6.31 -13.95 21.44
CA ASP A 318 -6.79 -15.22 20.90
C ASP A 318 -5.60 -15.94 20.25
N PRO A 319 -5.40 -17.25 20.48
CA PRO A 319 -4.38 -18.05 19.80
C PRO A 319 -4.49 -18.02 18.27
N LEU A 320 -5.66 -17.70 17.73
CA LEU A 320 -5.93 -17.50 16.31
C LEU A 320 -5.97 -16.02 15.91
N SER A 321 -5.38 -15.13 16.72
CA SER A 321 -5.28 -13.71 16.37
C SER A 321 -4.66 -13.54 14.98
N TRP A 322 -5.31 -12.73 14.14
CA TRP A 322 -4.81 -12.42 12.81
C TRP A 322 -3.74 -11.32 12.80
N ALA A 323 -3.40 -10.77 13.96
CA ALA A 323 -2.20 -9.96 14.09
C ALA A 323 -0.99 -10.76 13.61
N GLY A 324 -0.26 -10.25 12.64
CA GLY A 324 0.86 -10.96 12.03
C GLY A 324 0.49 -12.06 11.01
N LYS A 325 -0.80 -12.32 10.73
CA LYS A 325 -1.20 -13.16 9.61
C LYS A 325 -0.69 -12.54 8.30
N ARG A 326 -0.12 -13.37 7.43
CA ARG A 326 0.25 -12.95 6.09
C ARG A 326 -1.00 -12.58 5.30
N GLY A 327 -0.95 -11.49 4.55
CA GLY A 327 -2.04 -11.06 3.70
C GLY A 327 -1.53 -10.21 2.54
N PHE A 328 -2.35 -10.16 1.53
CA PHE A 328 -2.24 -9.30 0.36
C PHE A 328 -3.61 -8.71 0.10
N ASP A 329 -3.70 -7.64 -0.64
CA ASP A 329 -4.97 -6.99 -0.96
C ASP A 329 -6.06 -7.99 -1.34
N SER A 330 -5.79 -8.85 -2.32
CA SER A 330 -6.74 -9.85 -2.83
C SER A 330 -7.26 -10.82 -1.76
N LEU A 331 -6.42 -11.15 -0.76
CA LEU A 331 -6.80 -11.99 0.38
C LEU A 331 -7.64 -11.21 1.38
N VAL A 332 -7.30 -9.94 1.62
CA VAL A 332 -8.07 -9.07 2.51
C VAL A 332 -9.44 -8.77 1.92
N GLN A 333 -9.55 -8.45 0.62
CA GLN A 333 -10.84 -8.32 -0.06
C GLN A 333 -11.73 -9.56 0.13
N THR A 334 -11.12 -10.76 0.00
CA THR A 334 -11.83 -12.03 0.15
C THR A 334 -12.28 -12.27 1.59
N ALA A 335 -11.38 -12.07 2.55
CA ALA A 335 -11.61 -12.32 3.97
C ALA A 335 -12.62 -11.34 4.60
N THR A 336 -12.62 -10.07 4.16
CA THR A 336 -13.39 -8.98 4.76
C THR A 336 -14.73 -8.71 4.09
N GLY A 337 -15.13 -9.51 3.08
CA GLY A 337 -16.47 -9.50 2.50
C GLY A 337 -16.63 -8.78 1.17
N PHE A 338 -15.60 -8.06 0.67
CA PHE A 338 -15.71 -7.32 -0.60
C PHE A 338 -16.03 -8.23 -1.78
N ASN A 339 -15.30 -9.34 -1.93
CA ASN A 339 -15.48 -10.22 -3.07
C ASN A 339 -16.85 -10.94 -3.06
N HIS A 340 -17.41 -11.19 -1.87
CA HIS A 340 -18.76 -11.71 -1.72
C HIS A 340 -19.81 -10.65 -2.11
N ALA A 341 -19.63 -9.41 -1.63
CA ALA A 341 -20.57 -8.33 -1.88
C ALA A 341 -20.57 -7.86 -3.34
N GLU A 342 -19.40 -7.85 -4.03
CA GLU A 342 -19.31 -7.56 -5.47
C GLU A 342 -19.97 -8.68 -6.29
N ALA A 343 -19.78 -9.95 -5.90
CA ALA A 343 -20.43 -11.08 -6.55
C ALA A 343 -21.96 -10.98 -6.44
N GLY A 344 -22.47 -10.68 -5.24
CA GLY A 344 -23.90 -10.47 -5.03
C GLY A 344 -24.49 -9.34 -5.87
N ALA A 345 -23.80 -8.21 -5.97
CA ALA A 345 -24.22 -7.09 -6.79
C ALA A 345 -24.17 -7.41 -8.31
N ALA A 346 -23.20 -8.22 -8.73
CA ALA A 346 -23.07 -8.65 -10.13
C ALA A 346 -23.96 -9.85 -10.51
N GLY A 347 -24.65 -10.47 -9.55
CA GLY A 347 -25.44 -11.68 -9.78
C GLY A 347 -24.60 -12.91 -10.17
N THR A 348 -23.34 -12.99 -9.74
CA THR A 348 -22.43 -14.09 -10.06
C THR A 348 -22.37 -15.13 -8.92
N THR A 349 -22.10 -16.39 -9.25
CA THR A 349 -22.08 -17.51 -8.29
C THR A 349 -20.75 -17.68 -7.56
N GLY A 350 -19.68 -17.02 -8.00
CA GLY A 350 -18.36 -17.09 -7.38
C GLY A 350 -17.88 -15.72 -6.93
N PRO A 351 -16.78 -15.64 -6.17
CA PRO A 351 -16.25 -14.36 -5.71
C PRO A 351 -15.86 -13.45 -6.88
N LYS A 352 -16.26 -12.18 -6.81
CA LYS A 352 -15.89 -11.15 -7.76
C LYS A 352 -14.94 -10.15 -7.08
N VAL A 353 -13.76 -9.97 -7.66
CA VAL A 353 -12.75 -9.03 -7.12
C VAL A 353 -13.14 -7.58 -7.41
N LEU A 354 -12.65 -6.66 -6.60
CA LEU A 354 -12.64 -5.23 -6.94
C LEU A 354 -11.85 -4.99 -8.23
N PRO A 355 -12.10 -3.89 -8.96
CA PRO A 355 -11.45 -3.64 -10.25
C PRO A 355 -9.93 -3.45 -10.17
N CYS A 356 -9.39 -3.27 -8.98
CA CYS A 356 -7.96 -3.08 -8.71
C CYS A 356 -7.58 -3.58 -7.31
N GLN A 357 -6.29 -3.48 -6.97
CA GLN A 357 -5.79 -3.66 -5.61
C GLN A 357 -6.09 -2.39 -4.78
N ALA A 358 -7.40 -2.10 -4.61
CA ALA A 358 -7.89 -0.84 -4.05
C ALA A 358 -7.43 -0.61 -2.61
N LEU A 359 -7.32 -1.69 -1.82
CA LEU A 359 -6.86 -1.60 -0.43
C LEU A 359 -5.37 -1.31 -0.35
N ASP A 360 -4.56 -1.90 -1.24
CA ASP A 360 -3.12 -1.63 -1.34
C ASP A 360 -2.87 -0.16 -1.70
N HIS A 361 -3.46 0.31 -2.81
CA HIS A 361 -3.24 1.68 -3.26
C HIS A 361 -3.73 2.70 -2.24
N ALA A 362 -4.97 2.57 -1.73
CA ALA A 362 -5.48 3.46 -0.70
C ALA A 362 -4.62 3.46 0.56
N SER A 363 -4.17 2.28 1.04
CA SER A 363 -3.29 2.17 2.20
C SER A 363 -1.93 2.84 1.96
N GLY A 364 -1.40 2.75 0.75
CA GLY A 364 -0.15 3.43 0.37
C GLY A 364 -0.26 4.95 0.48
N TYR A 365 -1.34 5.52 -0.05
CA TYR A 365 -1.58 6.97 0.07
C TYR A 365 -1.89 7.38 1.51
N LEU A 366 -2.65 6.61 2.27
CA LEU A 366 -2.88 6.86 3.70
C LEU A 366 -1.58 6.82 4.51
N LEU A 367 -0.67 5.91 4.19
CA LEU A 367 0.63 5.81 4.84
C LEU A 367 1.50 7.03 4.52
N ALA A 368 1.49 7.51 3.26
CA ALA A 368 2.19 8.73 2.85
C ALA A 368 1.60 9.97 3.52
N LEU A 369 0.27 10.12 3.56
CA LEU A 369 -0.43 11.17 4.29
C LEU A 369 0.01 11.22 5.75
N GLY A 370 -0.06 10.07 6.43
CA GLY A 370 0.34 9.96 7.83
C GLY A 370 1.81 10.29 8.08
N ALA A 371 2.70 9.86 7.18
CA ALA A 371 4.13 10.14 7.27
C ALA A 371 4.43 11.65 7.14
N ILE A 372 3.77 12.35 6.19
CA ILE A 372 3.90 13.80 6.03
C ILE A 372 3.34 14.52 7.26
N ALA A 373 2.13 14.17 7.69
CA ALA A 373 1.48 14.78 8.86
C ALA A 373 2.33 14.60 10.14
N ALA A 374 2.84 13.40 10.38
CA ALA A 374 3.70 13.10 11.52
C ALA A 374 5.04 13.88 11.47
N ARG A 375 5.64 14.04 10.28
CA ARG A 375 6.88 14.82 10.15
C ARG A 375 6.64 16.32 10.37
N LEU A 376 5.54 16.87 9.88
CA LEU A 376 5.14 18.25 10.18
C LEU A 376 4.86 18.45 11.68
N ARG A 377 4.22 17.47 12.31
CA ARG A 377 3.98 17.46 13.75
C ARG A 377 5.29 17.39 14.53
N GLN A 378 6.24 16.55 14.11
CA GLN A 378 7.57 16.48 14.70
C GLN A 378 8.31 17.82 14.63
N ALA A 379 8.17 18.56 13.52
CA ALA A 379 8.80 19.88 13.37
C ALA A 379 8.28 20.93 14.35
N ARG A 380 7.02 20.81 14.79
CA ARG A 380 6.38 21.74 15.73
C ARG A 380 6.49 21.31 17.19
N GLU A 381 6.27 20.02 17.46
CA GLU A 381 6.06 19.47 18.80
C GLU A 381 7.21 18.57 19.27
N GLY A 382 8.15 18.26 18.37
CA GLY A 382 9.16 17.24 18.62
C GLY A 382 8.56 15.82 18.71
N GLY A 383 9.30 14.90 19.33
CA GLY A 383 8.92 13.50 19.50
C GLY A 383 9.25 12.62 18.31
N SER A 384 9.33 11.33 18.53
CA SER A 384 9.30 10.29 17.49
C SER A 384 7.87 9.79 17.34
N TRP A 385 7.43 9.55 16.11
CA TRP A 385 6.03 9.21 15.83
C TRP A 385 5.92 7.91 15.06
N LYS A 386 4.90 7.13 15.37
CA LYS A 386 4.53 5.94 14.62
C LYS A 386 3.25 6.21 13.85
N VAL A 387 3.28 5.88 12.57
CA VAL A 387 2.13 5.86 11.67
C VAL A 387 1.77 4.41 11.41
N SER A 388 0.50 4.03 11.58
CA SER A 388 0.02 2.67 11.37
C SER A 388 -1.17 2.66 10.42
N VAL A 389 -1.08 1.83 9.38
CA VAL A 389 -2.16 1.53 8.43
C VAL A 389 -2.28 0.01 8.28
N ALA A 390 -3.50 -0.48 8.12
CA ALA A 390 -3.73 -1.88 7.79
C ALA A 390 -4.70 -2.00 6.61
N LEU A 391 -4.45 -2.95 5.70
CA LEU A 391 -5.34 -3.18 4.56
C LEU A 391 -6.79 -3.42 5.02
N ALA A 392 -6.97 -4.16 6.11
CA ALA A 392 -8.31 -4.46 6.63
C ALA A 392 -9.02 -3.23 7.22
N THR A 393 -8.31 -2.31 7.90
CA THR A 393 -8.91 -1.04 8.35
C THR A 393 -9.18 -0.09 7.18
N THR A 394 -8.32 -0.08 6.16
CA THR A 394 -8.57 0.62 4.89
C THR A 394 -9.82 0.05 4.20
N GLY A 395 -9.99 -1.28 4.20
CA GLY A 395 -11.20 -1.92 3.71
C GLY A 395 -12.44 -1.49 4.50
N HIS A 396 -12.38 -1.48 5.83
CA HIS A 396 -13.48 -1.00 6.65
C HIS A 396 -13.86 0.46 6.33
N TRP A 397 -12.87 1.32 6.14
CA TRP A 397 -13.06 2.70 5.68
C TRP A 397 -13.67 2.76 4.28
N LEU A 398 -13.15 2.01 3.30
CA LEU A 398 -13.72 1.97 1.93
C LEU A 398 -15.19 1.53 1.96
N ARG A 399 -15.52 0.51 2.76
CA ARG A 399 -16.90 0.06 2.95
C ARG A 399 -17.80 1.19 3.52
N SER A 400 -17.28 2.02 4.42
CA SER A 400 -18.03 3.14 5.02
C SER A 400 -18.37 4.27 4.05
N LEU A 401 -17.68 4.37 2.91
CA LEU A 401 -18.00 5.33 1.86
C LEU A 401 -19.32 5.00 1.13
N GLY A 402 -19.84 3.80 1.33
CA GLY A 402 -21.11 3.34 0.73
C GLY A 402 -20.94 2.66 -0.63
N ARG A 403 -22.06 2.46 -1.31
CA ARG A 403 -22.17 1.74 -2.58
C ARG A 403 -22.58 2.69 -3.70
N ILE A 404 -22.27 2.29 -4.94
CA ILE A 404 -22.65 3.00 -6.16
C ILE A 404 -23.12 2.00 -7.22
N ASP A 405 -23.99 2.41 -8.12
CA ASP A 405 -24.38 1.63 -9.30
C ASP A 405 -23.31 1.81 -10.40
N GLY A 406 -22.22 1.08 -10.27
CA GLY A 406 -21.04 1.23 -11.15
C GLY A 406 -20.64 -0.05 -11.90
N LEU A 407 -21.31 -1.18 -11.67
CA LEU A 407 -20.89 -2.46 -12.28
C LEU A 407 -21.01 -2.50 -13.82
N ALA A 408 -21.91 -1.69 -14.39
CA ALA A 408 -22.08 -1.57 -15.84
C ALA A 408 -21.09 -0.60 -16.51
N THR A 409 -20.26 0.10 -15.71
CA THR A 409 -19.24 1.00 -16.24
C THR A 409 -18.24 0.22 -17.09
N PRO A 410 -17.90 0.69 -18.29
CA PRO A 410 -16.84 0.07 -19.10
C PRO A 410 -15.53 0.03 -18.34
N ASP A 411 -14.81 -1.10 -18.40
CA ASP A 411 -13.47 -1.19 -17.85
C ASP A 411 -12.50 -0.48 -18.82
N PRO A 412 -11.78 0.58 -18.39
CA PRO A 412 -10.89 1.32 -19.29
C PRO A 412 -9.80 0.41 -19.88
N GLY A 413 -9.58 0.50 -21.18
CA GLY A 413 -8.50 -0.14 -21.90
C GLY A 413 -7.25 0.73 -21.96
N PHE A 414 -6.15 0.18 -22.49
CA PHE A 414 -4.90 0.94 -22.65
C PHE A 414 -5.06 2.20 -23.51
N PRO A 415 -5.80 2.20 -24.63
CA PRO A 415 -6.00 3.42 -25.44
C PRO A 415 -6.66 4.57 -24.67
N ASP A 416 -7.51 4.25 -23.69
CA ASP A 416 -8.20 5.27 -22.88
C ASP A 416 -7.25 5.95 -21.88
N ILE A 417 -6.14 5.28 -21.54
CA ILE A 417 -5.19 5.69 -20.50
C ILE A 417 -3.85 6.17 -21.06
N GLU A 418 -3.52 5.81 -22.30
CA GLU A 418 -2.20 6.07 -22.91
C GLU A 418 -1.78 7.54 -22.82
N HIS A 419 -2.71 8.47 -22.96
CA HIS A 419 -2.46 9.92 -22.90
C HIS A 419 -2.05 10.40 -21.49
N LEU A 420 -2.24 9.58 -20.45
CA LEU A 420 -1.83 9.86 -19.07
C LEU A 420 -0.43 9.34 -18.75
N LEU A 421 0.22 8.62 -19.67
CA LEU A 421 1.55 8.10 -19.47
C LEU A 421 2.62 9.17 -19.75
N GLU A 422 3.74 9.01 -19.07
CA GLU A 422 4.97 9.79 -19.30
C GLU A 422 6.17 8.88 -19.53
N PRO A 423 7.22 9.34 -20.24
CA PRO A 423 8.48 8.63 -20.35
C PRO A 423 9.14 8.42 -18.98
N SER A 424 9.73 7.24 -18.78
CA SER A 424 10.47 6.87 -17.58
C SER A 424 11.53 5.83 -17.94
N THR A 425 12.20 5.23 -16.94
CA THR A 425 13.11 4.11 -17.10
C THR A 425 12.97 3.09 -15.98
N PHE A 426 13.38 1.85 -16.25
CA PHE A 426 13.64 0.84 -15.23
C PHE A 426 15.06 0.32 -15.41
N GLY A 427 15.98 0.77 -14.57
CA GLY A 427 17.41 0.63 -14.84
C GLY A 427 17.74 1.20 -16.23
N PRO A 428 18.37 0.43 -17.12
CA PRO A 428 18.68 0.86 -18.49
C PRO A 428 17.49 0.76 -19.45
N THR A 429 16.38 0.11 -19.07
CA THR A 429 15.25 -0.15 -19.97
C THR A 429 14.34 1.06 -20.06
N PRO A 430 14.06 1.61 -21.25
CA PRO A 430 13.05 2.65 -21.44
C PRO A 430 11.67 2.14 -20.98
N SER A 431 10.90 3.02 -20.35
CA SER A 431 9.55 2.71 -19.93
C SER A 431 8.61 3.88 -20.16
N ARG A 432 7.33 3.60 -20.20
CA ARG A 432 6.25 4.60 -20.06
C ARG A 432 5.39 4.20 -18.87
N ALA A 433 5.13 5.14 -17.98
CA ALA A 433 4.40 4.88 -16.76
C ALA A 433 3.44 6.04 -16.48
N LEU A 434 2.40 5.78 -15.68
CA LEU A 434 1.36 6.74 -15.40
C LEU A 434 1.91 7.95 -14.63
N ARG A 435 1.55 9.18 -15.06
CA ARG A 435 1.85 10.40 -14.29
C ARG A 435 1.11 10.38 -12.96
N HIS A 436 1.63 11.09 -11.98
CA HIS A 436 0.91 11.31 -10.71
C HIS A 436 -0.35 12.12 -10.96
N SER A 437 -1.48 11.67 -10.41
CA SER A 437 -2.80 12.29 -10.70
C SER A 437 -3.08 13.56 -9.88
N ALA A 438 -2.38 13.78 -8.74
CA ALA A 438 -2.50 15.04 -8.02
C ALA A 438 -1.69 16.15 -8.72
N HIS A 439 -2.35 17.25 -9.01
CA HIS A 439 -1.76 18.46 -9.59
C HIS A 439 -1.66 19.55 -8.52
N LEU A 440 -0.44 20.01 -8.24
CA LEU A 440 -0.17 21.13 -7.34
C LEU A 440 0.26 22.34 -8.16
N SER A 441 -0.35 23.49 -7.91
CA SER A 441 -0.19 24.68 -8.78
C SER A 441 1.21 25.28 -8.80
N GLU A 442 2.01 25.15 -7.72
CA GLU A 442 3.37 25.68 -7.64
C GLU A 442 4.44 24.60 -7.71
N THR A 443 4.16 23.40 -7.16
CA THR A 443 5.12 22.31 -7.04
C THR A 443 4.55 21.01 -7.61
N PRO A 444 4.46 20.89 -8.95
CA PRO A 444 3.90 19.69 -9.59
C PRO A 444 4.57 18.41 -9.09
N ALA A 445 3.77 17.39 -8.82
CA ALA A 445 4.26 16.08 -8.42
C ALA A 445 4.97 15.40 -9.60
N THR A 446 6.27 15.16 -9.49
CA THR A 446 7.10 14.58 -10.55
C THR A 446 8.20 13.71 -9.95
N TRP A 447 8.70 12.75 -10.71
CA TRP A 447 9.83 11.92 -10.30
C TRP A 447 11.12 12.40 -10.99
N SER A 448 12.14 12.71 -10.21
CA SER A 448 13.45 13.17 -10.70
C SER A 448 14.26 12.09 -11.42
N ARG A 449 13.86 10.81 -11.25
CA ARG A 449 14.51 9.65 -11.88
C ARG A 449 13.50 8.52 -12.13
N GLY A 450 13.82 7.63 -13.04
CA GLY A 450 13.11 6.37 -13.23
C GLY A 450 13.32 5.41 -12.06
N ALA A 451 12.80 4.19 -12.18
CA ALA A 451 13.00 3.15 -11.18
C ALA A 451 14.38 2.50 -11.33
N SER A 452 15.12 2.37 -10.22
CA SER A 452 16.37 1.61 -10.18
C SER A 452 16.09 0.11 -10.09
N THR A 453 16.99 -0.70 -10.65
CA THR A 453 17.03 -2.14 -10.36
C THR A 453 17.55 -2.39 -8.95
N LEU A 454 17.20 -3.54 -8.36
CA LEU A 454 17.61 -3.84 -6.99
C LEU A 454 19.14 -3.92 -6.86
N GLY A 455 19.70 -3.24 -5.85
CA GLY A 455 21.14 -3.19 -5.59
C GLY A 455 21.92 -2.28 -6.55
N GLN A 456 21.24 -1.50 -7.39
CA GLN A 456 21.89 -0.58 -8.33
C GLN A 456 22.57 0.61 -7.64
N ASP A 457 21.99 1.10 -6.57
CA ASP A 457 22.47 2.28 -5.86
C ASP A 457 23.21 1.87 -4.56
N PRO A 458 24.20 2.66 -4.10
CA PRO A 458 24.92 2.36 -2.87
C PRO A 458 23.99 2.48 -1.63
N ALA A 459 24.36 1.78 -0.55
CA ALA A 459 23.71 1.88 0.74
C ALA A 459 24.18 3.16 1.49
N ALA A 460 23.87 4.33 0.95
CA ALA A 460 24.31 5.62 1.48
C ALA A 460 23.28 6.72 1.13
N TRP A 461 23.26 7.76 2.01
CA TRP A 461 22.46 8.96 1.76
C TRP A 461 23.18 9.94 0.81
#